data_182e52b05fc65fdf9a8f56cb92401318
#
_entry.id   182e52b05fc65fdf9a8f56cb92401318
#
_cell.length_a   1.000
_cell.length_b   1.000
_cell.length_c   1.000
_cell.angle_alpha   90.00
_cell.angle_beta   90.00
_cell.angle_gamma   90.00
#
_symmetry.space_group_name_H-M   'P 1'
#
loop_
_entity.id
_entity.type
_entity.pdbx_description
1 polymer ?
#
loop_
_entity_poly.entity_id
_entity_poly.type
_entity_poly.pdbx_seq_one_letter_code
_entity_poly.pdbx_strand_id
1 'polypeptide(L)'
;MNKSFKKILSIVLSVMMISSLMTVSLSVSAVEDGKVRVIVRNDTYSVENGAPWDGVLVDEWVSIDNDTTMMSAVADALNNHGYTQEGAESNYISSINGLAAFDGGTMSGWMGTLNDWFTNSGYASYTVADGTL
;
A
#
# COMPACT_ATOMS: atom_id res chain seq x y z
N MET A 1 49.98 36.84 1.82
CA MET A 1 49.07 35.83 2.37
C MET A 1 49.87 34.80 3.16
N ASN A 2 49.54 34.60 4.41
CA ASN A 2 50.30 33.77 5.33
C ASN A 2 50.20 32.30 4.96
N LYS A 3 51.28 31.51 5.02
CA LYS A 3 51.28 30.08 4.73
C LYS A 3 50.30 29.30 5.57
N SER A 4 50.02 29.73 6.80
CA SER A 4 49.02 29.14 7.70
C SER A 4 47.59 29.28 7.18
N PHE A 5 47.27 30.40 6.56
CA PHE A 5 45.93 30.66 6.03
C PHE A 5 45.60 29.76 4.82
N LYS A 6 46.60 29.52 3.95
CA LYS A 6 46.45 28.57 2.81
C LYS A 6 46.20 27.15 3.26
N LYS A 7 46.82 26.68 4.34
CA LYS A 7 46.65 25.36 4.91
C LYS A 7 45.23 25.19 5.52
N ILE A 8 44.74 26.20 6.24
CA ILE A 8 43.41 26.21 6.85
C ILE A 8 42.34 26.18 5.77
N LEU A 9 42.48 27.00 4.72
CA LEU A 9 41.54 27.07 3.61
C LEU A 9 41.47 25.71 2.86
N SER A 10 42.58 25.01 2.66
CA SER A 10 42.63 23.70 2.03
C SER A 10 41.90 22.63 2.86
N ILE A 11 42.06 22.65 4.18
CA ILE A 11 41.39 21.71 5.10
C ILE A 11 39.88 21.94 5.10
N VAL A 12 39.42 23.19 5.15
CA VAL A 12 37.99 23.54 5.11
C VAL A 12 37.35 23.11 3.81
N LEU A 13 38.01 23.29 2.66
CA LEU A 13 37.53 22.82 1.36
C LEU A 13 37.40 21.28 1.29
N SER A 14 38.37 20.56 1.86
CA SER A 14 38.37 19.08 1.91
C SER A 14 37.23 18.55 2.76
N VAL A 15 36.94 19.18 3.92
CA VAL A 15 35.83 18.81 4.79
C VAL A 15 34.48 19.09 4.14
N MET A 16 34.33 20.20 3.41
CA MET A 16 33.12 20.52 2.65
C MET A 16 32.85 19.52 1.52
N MET A 17 33.88 19.05 0.79
CA MET A 17 33.74 18.03 -0.25
C MET A 17 33.32 16.67 0.32
N ILE A 18 33.84 16.27 1.48
CA ILE A 18 33.48 15.02 2.14
C ILE A 18 32.03 15.08 2.65
N SER A 19 31.59 16.19 3.20
CA SER A 19 30.19 16.39 3.64
C SER A 19 29.20 16.33 2.48
N SER A 20 29.54 16.87 1.31
CA SER A 20 28.68 16.84 0.12
C SER A 20 28.60 15.43 -0.50
N LEU A 21 29.66 14.63 -0.45
CA LEU A 21 29.65 13.23 -0.87
C LEU A 21 28.84 12.33 0.08
N MET A 22 28.84 12.59 1.39
CA MET A 22 28.01 11.87 2.37
C MET A 22 26.51 12.16 2.20
N THR A 23 26.13 13.38 1.88
CA THR A 23 24.73 13.73 1.61
C THR A 23 24.19 13.11 0.32
N VAL A 24 25.01 12.95 -0.69
CA VAL A 24 24.63 12.26 -1.94
C VAL A 24 24.44 10.76 -1.71
N SER A 25 25.28 10.11 -0.88
CA SER A 25 25.11 8.69 -0.56
C SER A 25 23.91 8.41 0.34
N LEU A 26 23.50 9.34 1.20
CA LEU A 26 22.29 9.24 2.00
C LEU A 26 21.00 9.42 1.16
N SER A 27 21.02 10.20 0.11
CA SER A 27 19.87 10.36 -0.81
C SER A 27 19.67 9.15 -1.75
N VAL A 28 20.71 8.35 -2.00
CA VAL A 28 20.64 7.11 -2.80
C VAL A 28 20.09 5.94 -1.97
N SER A 29 20.17 5.96 -0.64
CA SER A 29 19.67 4.91 0.24
C SER A 29 18.19 5.11 0.66
N ALA A 30 17.55 6.19 0.31
CA ALA A 30 16.10 6.34 0.36
C ALA A 30 15.49 5.61 -0.85
N VAL A 31 15.44 4.28 -0.77
CA VAL A 31 14.58 3.50 -1.66
C VAL A 31 13.16 3.96 -1.36
N GLU A 32 12.49 4.54 -2.33
CA GLU A 32 11.06 4.79 -2.21
C GLU A 32 10.41 3.44 -1.91
N ASP A 33 9.69 3.36 -0.79
CA ASP A 33 8.90 2.17 -0.49
C ASP A 33 8.01 1.87 -1.70
N GLY A 34 8.00 0.61 -2.13
CA GLY A 34 7.15 0.18 -3.23
C GLY A 34 5.68 0.46 -2.92
N LYS A 35 4.83 0.42 -3.93
CA LYS A 35 3.39 0.64 -3.79
C LYS A 35 2.61 -0.42 -4.54
N VAL A 36 1.45 -0.76 -4.00
CA VAL A 36 0.44 -1.58 -4.67
C VAL A 36 -0.84 -0.76 -4.86
N ARG A 37 -1.54 -1.02 -5.95
CA ARG A 37 -2.85 -0.43 -6.17
C ARG A 37 -3.93 -1.33 -5.57
N VAL A 38 -4.77 -0.75 -4.73
CA VAL A 38 -5.91 -1.44 -4.13
C VAL A 38 -7.19 -0.88 -4.74
N ILE A 39 -7.99 -1.76 -5.30
CA ILE A 39 -9.32 -1.43 -5.83
C ILE A 39 -10.33 -2.27 -5.07
N VAL A 40 -11.31 -1.61 -4.44
CA VAL A 40 -12.46 -2.24 -3.81
C VAL A 40 -13.72 -1.75 -4.52
N ARG A 41 -14.49 -2.67 -5.09
CA ARG A 41 -15.67 -2.31 -5.86
C ARG A 41 -16.79 -3.33 -5.72
N ASN A 42 -18.01 -2.87 -5.89
CA ASN A 42 -19.23 -3.67 -5.97
C ASN A 42 -19.96 -3.34 -7.28
N ASP A 43 -19.83 -4.22 -8.27
CA ASP A 43 -20.45 -4.06 -9.60
C ASP A 43 -21.67 -4.98 -9.80
N THR A 44 -21.99 -5.81 -8.82
CA THR A 44 -22.97 -6.90 -8.98
C THR A 44 -24.24 -6.72 -8.17
N TYR A 45 -24.20 -5.95 -7.09
CA TYR A 45 -25.34 -5.72 -6.22
C TYR A 45 -25.54 -4.21 -6.00
N SER A 46 -26.48 -3.64 -6.71
CA SER A 46 -26.71 -2.19 -6.75
C SER A 46 -27.47 -1.66 -5.54
N VAL A 47 -27.29 -0.37 -5.27
CA VAL A 47 -28.07 0.36 -4.25
C VAL A 47 -29.57 0.29 -4.55
N GLU A 48 -29.98 0.30 -5.81
CA GLU A 48 -31.39 0.13 -6.21
C GLU A 48 -31.98 -1.21 -5.78
N ASN A 49 -31.14 -2.24 -5.67
CA ASN A 49 -31.54 -3.58 -5.20
C ASN A 49 -31.33 -3.80 -3.70
N GLY A 50 -30.90 -2.77 -2.96
CA GLY A 50 -30.78 -2.79 -1.52
C GLY A 50 -29.35 -2.83 -0.95
N ALA A 51 -28.31 -2.74 -1.79
CA ALA A 51 -26.95 -2.63 -1.30
C ALA A 51 -26.72 -1.30 -0.55
N PRO A 52 -25.88 -1.28 0.49
CA PRO A 52 -25.52 -0.04 1.18
C PRO A 52 -24.69 0.91 0.32
N TRP A 53 -23.99 0.37 -0.68
CA TRP A 53 -23.21 1.11 -1.67
C TRP A 53 -22.96 0.24 -2.90
N ASP A 54 -22.66 0.87 -4.02
CA ASP A 54 -22.23 0.22 -5.25
C ASP A 54 -21.14 1.03 -5.96
N GLY A 55 -20.57 0.48 -7.05
CA GLY A 55 -19.46 1.07 -7.76
C GLY A 55 -18.14 0.92 -7.04
N VAL A 56 -17.21 1.85 -7.29
CA VAL A 56 -15.85 1.85 -6.72
C VAL A 56 -15.87 2.55 -5.37
N LEU A 57 -15.49 1.82 -4.31
CA LEU A 57 -15.35 2.34 -2.96
C LEU A 57 -13.94 2.88 -2.72
N VAL A 58 -12.92 2.16 -3.15
CA VAL A 58 -11.50 2.50 -3.02
C VAL A 58 -10.81 2.25 -4.35
N ASP A 59 -9.93 3.16 -4.74
CA ASP A 59 -8.99 3.01 -5.85
C ASP A 59 -7.77 3.88 -5.52
N GLU A 60 -6.77 3.29 -4.89
CA GLU A 60 -5.59 4.03 -4.45
C GLU A 60 -4.32 3.19 -4.43
N TRP A 61 -3.18 3.88 -4.42
CA TRP A 61 -1.87 3.29 -4.23
C TRP A 61 -1.49 3.32 -2.74
N VAL A 62 -1.22 2.14 -2.18
CA VAL A 62 -0.85 1.93 -0.79
C VAL A 62 0.64 1.62 -0.72
N SER A 63 1.36 2.28 0.20
CA SER A 63 2.77 1.98 0.48
C SER A 63 2.92 0.59 1.10
N ILE A 64 3.91 -0.14 0.65
CA ILE A 64 4.20 -1.51 1.11
C ILE A 64 5.63 -1.66 1.61
N ASP A 65 5.85 -2.66 2.43
CA ASP A 65 7.14 -3.20 2.81
C ASP A 65 7.26 -4.68 2.41
N ASN A 66 8.34 -5.34 2.83
CA ASN A 66 8.60 -6.73 2.48
C ASN A 66 7.59 -7.73 3.11
N ASP A 67 6.88 -7.31 4.14
CA ASP A 67 5.94 -8.14 4.90
C ASP A 67 4.47 -7.84 4.56
N THR A 68 4.22 -6.84 3.71
CA THR A 68 2.86 -6.48 3.31
C THR A 68 2.21 -7.61 2.53
N THR A 69 1.07 -8.07 3.02
CA THR A 69 0.24 -9.06 2.34
C THR A 69 -0.90 -8.40 1.58
N MET A 70 -1.54 -9.13 0.67
CA MET A 70 -2.76 -8.68 0.00
C MET A 70 -3.83 -8.27 1.03
N MET A 71 -4.00 -9.04 2.11
CA MET A 71 -4.96 -8.73 3.17
C MET A 71 -4.64 -7.43 3.89
N SER A 72 -3.36 -7.23 4.29
CA SER A 72 -2.96 -6.01 4.98
C SER A 72 -3.05 -4.77 4.09
N ALA A 73 -2.73 -4.89 2.80
CA ALA A 73 -2.87 -3.78 1.85
C ALA A 73 -4.33 -3.33 1.70
N VAL A 74 -5.27 -4.28 1.58
CA VAL A 74 -6.70 -3.99 1.51
C VAL A 74 -7.22 -3.38 2.81
N ALA A 75 -6.84 -3.95 3.96
CA ALA A 75 -7.23 -3.42 5.28
C ALA A 75 -6.72 -1.99 5.50
N ASP A 76 -5.48 -1.71 5.13
CA ASP A 76 -4.89 -0.37 5.23
C ASP A 76 -5.60 0.64 4.32
N ALA A 77 -5.91 0.26 3.08
CA ALA A 77 -6.64 1.09 2.16
C ALA A 77 -8.04 1.47 2.69
N LEU A 78 -8.77 0.50 3.23
CA LEU A 78 -10.08 0.74 3.85
C LEU A 78 -9.96 1.64 5.07
N ASN A 79 -8.99 1.38 5.94
CA ASN A 79 -8.76 2.16 7.15
C ASN A 79 -8.36 3.61 6.85
N ASN A 80 -7.57 3.86 5.82
CA ASN A 80 -7.18 5.20 5.38
C ASN A 80 -8.38 6.08 5.01
N HIS A 81 -9.47 5.47 4.55
CA HIS A 81 -10.73 6.15 4.22
C HIS A 81 -11.77 6.12 5.33
N GLY A 82 -11.47 5.48 6.46
CA GLY A 82 -12.43 5.30 7.55
C GLY A 82 -13.56 4.31 7.23
N TYR A 83 -13.37 3.44 6.24
CA TYR A 83 -14.33 2.38 5.93
C TYR A 83 -14.13 1.18 6.84
N THR A 84 -15.24 0.59 7.25
CA THR A 84 -15.24 -0.60 8.11
C THR A 84 -15.03 -1.88 7.31
N GLN A 85 -14.43 -2.88 7.94
CA GLN A 85 -14.37 -4.24 7.41
C GLN A 85 -14.50 -5.25 8.56
N GLU A 86 -14.92 -6.45 8.23
CA GLU A 86 -14.98 -7.59 9.15
C GLU A 86 -14.29 -8.80 8.51
N GLY A 87 -13.53 -9.52 9.31
CA GLY A 87 -12.97 -10.81 8.96
C GLY A 87 -11.53 -10.81 8.47
N ALA A 88 -10.87 -9.66 8.32
CA ALA A 88 -9.46 -9.62 7.90
C ALA A 88 -8.54 -10.37 8.86
N GLU A 89 -8.82 -10.33 10.15
CA GLU A 89 -8.08 -11.03 11.20
C GLU A 89 -8.19 -12.57 11.08
N SER A 90 -9.26 -13.05 10.44
CA SER A 90 -9.52 -14.48 10.18
C SER A 90 -9.16 -14.90 8.76
N ASN A 91 -8.41 -14.06 8.05
CA ASN A 91 -7.99 -14.29 6.66
C ASN A 91 -9.14 -14.45 5.66
N TYR A 92 -10.30 -13.90 5.97
CA TYR A 92 -11.46 -13.86 5.09
C TYR A 92 -12.29 -12.59 5.35
N ILE A 93 -12.35 -11.69 4.38
CA ILE A 93 -13.19 -10.52 4.49
C ILE A 93 -14.65 -10.92 4.25
N SER A 94 -15.46 -10.79 5.28
CA SER A 94 -16.88 -11.11 5.25
C SER A 94 -17.78 -9.90 5.03
N SER A 95 -17.30 -8.70 5.34
CA SER A 95 -18.07 -7.46 5.16
C SER A 95 -17.13 -6.29 4.87
N ILE A 96 -17.53 -5.40 3.97
CA ILE A 96 -16.86 -4.13 3.70
C ILE A 96 -17.89 -3.02 3.71
N ASN A 97 -17.68 -2.03 4.59
CA ASN A 97 -18.51 -0.83 4.71
C ASN A 97 -20.03 -1.14 4.72
N GLY A 98 -20.40 -2.15 5.49
CA GLY A 98 -21.79 -2.57 5.67
C GLY A 98 -22.33 -3.54 4.61
N LEU A 99 -21.58 -3.84 3.56
CA LEU A 99 -21.96 -4.86 2.57
C LEU A 99 -21.33 -6.20 2.94
N ALA A 100 -22.16 -7.11 3.43
CA ALA A 100 -21.72 -8.44 3.87
C ALA A 100 -21.82 -9.49 2.78
N ALA A 101 -21.05 -10.57 2.95
CA ALA A 101 -21.23 -11.79 2.17
C ALA A 101 -22.69 -12.25 2.30
N PHE A 102 -23.23 -12.79 1.20
CA PHE A 102 -24.61 -13.24 1.05
C PHE A 102 -25.68 -12.15 0.94
N ASP A 103 -25.37 -10.86 1.15
CA ASP A 103 -26.34 -9.77 0.99
C ASP A 103 -26.88 -9.68 -0.44
N GLY A 104 -26.05 -9.94 -1.43
CA GLY A 104 -26.43 -9.97 -2.85
C GLY A 104 -27.05 -11.30 -3.32
N GLY A 105 -27.21 -12.28 -2.43
CA GLY A 105 -27.74 -13.60 -2.73
C GLY A 105 -26.95 -14.73 -2.07
N THR A 106 -27.52 -15.94 -2.06
CA THR A 106 -26.99 -17.11 -1.32
C THR A 106 -25.56 -17.55 -1.71
N MET A 107 -25.07 -17.14 -2.87
CA MET A 107 -23.72 -17.46 -3.36
C MET A 107 -22.86 -16.22 -3.51
N SER A 108 -23.30 -15.06 -3.05
CA SER A 108 -22.51 -13.84 -3.11
C SER A 108 -21.48 -13.76 -1.97
N GLY A 109 -20.34 -13.17 -2.26
CA GLY A 109 -19.28 -12.96 -1.28
C GLY A 109 -18.18 -12.08 -1.84
N TRP A 110 -17.30 -11.64 -0.97
CA TRP A 110 -16.12 -10.89 -1.37
C TRP A 110 -15.09 -11.81 -2.00
N MET A 111 -14.65 -11.45 -3.18
CA MET A 111 -13.62 -12.16 -3.93
C MET A 111 -12.46 -11.22 -4.21
N GLY A 112 -11.25 -11.74 -4.14
CA GLY A 112 -10.05 -10.97 -4.41
C GLY A 112 -9.26 -11.52 -5.58
N THR A 113 -8.64 -10.62 -6.31
CA THR A 113 -7.68 -10.92 -7.36
C THR A 113 -6.33 -10.27 -7.04
N LEU A 114 -5.28 -10.88 -7.54
CA LEU A 114 -3.93 -10.36 -7.51
C LEU A 114 -3.42 -10.32 -8.95
N ASN A 115 -3.12 -9.14 -9.49
CA ASN A 115 -2.81 -8.92 -10.90
C ASN A 115 -3.88 -9.55 -11.83
N ASP A 116 -5.15 -9.30 -11.54
CA ASP A 116 -6.33 -9.81 -12.28
C ASP A 116 -6.56 -11.33 -12.21
N TRP A 117 -5.80 -12.06 -11.40
CA TRP A 117 -5.98 -13.49 -11.20
C TRP A 117 -6.59 -13.80 -9.83
N PHE A 118 -7.57 -14.70 -9.81
CA PHE A 118 -8.13 -15.17 -8.54
C PHE A 118 -7.09 -15.92 -7.74
N THR A 119 -7.06 -15.63 -6.42
CA THR A 119 -6.17 -16.30 -5.49
C THR A 119 -6.69 -17.68 -5.13
N ASN A 120 -5.76 -18.65 -4.94
CA ASN A 120 -6.09 -20.03 -4.57
C ASN A 120 -6.06 -20.26 -3.05
N SER A 121 -5.70 -19.24 -2.28
CA SER A 121 -5.56 -19.28 -0.82
C SER A 121 -6.06 -17.97 -0.22
N GLY A 122 -6.14 -17.91 1.11
CA GLY A 122 -6.50 -16.68 1.79
C GLY A 122 -5.50 -15.54 1.54
N TYR A 123 -5.99 -14.31 1.55
CA TYR A 123 -5.22 -13.13 1.13
C TYR A 123 -4.01 -12.82 2.01
N ALA A 124 -4.00 -13.28 3.26
CA ALA A 124 -2.84 -13.15 4.14
C ALA A 124 -1.66 -14.06 3.76
N SER A 125 -1.89 -15.04 2.85
CA SER A 125 -0.84 -15.94 2.35
C SER A 125 -0.04 -15.37 1.17
N TYR A 126 -0.47 -14.24 0.62
CA TYR A 126 0.19 -13.61 -0.52
C TYR A 126 0.89 -12.32 -0.08
N THR A 127 2.22 -12.29 -0.19
CA THR A 127 2.97 -11.03 -0.13
C THR A 127 2.81 -10.30 -1.45
N VAL A 128 2.71 -8.99 -1.37
CA VAL A 128 2.58 -8.13 -2.55
C VAL A 128 3.90 -7.43 -2.85
N ALA A 129 4.15 -7.19 -4.12
CA ALA A 129 5.32 -6.50 -4.60
C ALA A 129 4.93 -5.17 -5.26
N ASP A 130 5.92 -4.30 -5.47
CA ASP A 130 5.71 -3.04 -6.15
C ASP A 130 5.02 -3.21 -7.52
N GLY A 131 4.04 -2.37 -7.79
CA GLY A 131 3.26 -2.40 -9.02
C GLY A 131 2.14 -3.45 -9.08
N THR A 132 1.88 -4.22 -8.01
CA THR A 132 0.75 -5.16 -7.94
C THR A 132 -0.61 -4.44 -7.96
N LEU A 133 -1.61 -5.05 -8.61
CA LEU A 133 -3.01 -4.63 -8.64
C LEU A 133 -3.90 -5.61 -7.87
#